data_954cc0e83dc64071039a015b6bd021a8
#
_entry.id   954cc0e83dc64071039a015b6bd021a8
#
_cell.length_a   1.000
_cell.length_b   1.000
_cell.length_c   1.000
_cell.angle_alpha   90.00
_cell.angle_beta   90.00
_cell.angle_gamma   90.00
#
_symmetry.space_group_name_H-M   'P 1'
#
loop_
_entity.id
_entity.type
_entity.pdbx_description
1 polymer ?
#
loop_
_entity_poly.entity_id
_entity_poly.type
_entity_poly.pdbx_seq_one_letter_code
_entity_poly.pdbx_strand_id
1 'polypeptide(L)'
;MMQRTAVILFSAALSASPAFAVNDIDKDYIRSLAAPGKTVLVIEYYDGDGKVAERKGYASASGYSAVSPTDFRIDDNTTVHLYGLEPCQGEMVNRSEDFAGSCADFAQQQLAFMLQSPKVIFCRAFVSEQNASNQDATCYGYYNYPGSLDTIDMFEEQLLSLGALRIASKPDGSPMRPDLVDAEKIGKGSFGMWADPRIKGQ
;
A
#
# COMPACT_ATOMS: atom_id res chain seq x y z
N MET A 1 -37.88 -58.86 -6.62
CA MET A 1 -36.56 -58.33 -6.27
C MET A 1 -36.52 -56.85 -6.67
N MET A 2 -36.72 -55.94 -5.72
CA MET A 2 -36.68 -54.48 -5.98
C MET A 2 -35.33 -53.92 -5.48
N GLN A 3 -34.53 -53.49 -6.42
CA GLN A 3 -33.22 -52.87 -6.16
C GLN A 3 -33.44 -51.38 -5.80
N ARG A 4 -33.10 -50.97 -4.56
CA ARG A 4 -33.17 -49.59 -4.13
C ARG A 4 -31.82 -48.93 -4.38
N THR A 5 -31.79 -47.99 -5.33
CA THR A 5 -30.62 -47.16 -5.61
C THR A 5 -30.59 -45.99 -4.61
N ALA A 6 -29.58 -45.94 -3.78
CA ALA A 6 -29.32 -44.81 -2.87
C ALA A 6 -28.55 -43.74 -3.61
N VAL A 7 -29.12 -42.54 -3.73
CA VAL A 7 -28.45 -41.33 -4.24
C VAL A 7 -27.76 -40.64 -3.07
N ILE A 8 -26.44 -40.63 -3.09
CA ILE A 8 -25.62 -39.86 -2.12
C ILE A 8 -25.43 -38.45 -2.67
N LEU A 9 -26.10 -37.48 -2.05
CA LEU A 9 -25.88 -36.06 -2.31
C LEU A 9 -24.59 -35.60 -1.60
N PHE A 10 -23.55 -35.31 -2.37
CA PHE A 10 -22.36 -34.64 -1.89
C PHE A 10 -22.66 -33.13 -1.77
N SER A 11 -22.83 -32.62 -0.55
CA SER A 11 -22.86 -31.17 -0.27
C SER A 11 -21.43 -30.66 -0.25
N ALA A 12 -21.02 -29.99 -1.32
CA ALA A 12 -19.78 -29.21 -1.32
C ALA A 12 -19.97 -27.96 -0.44
N ALA A 13 -19.40 -27.97 0.76
CA ALA A 13 -19.29 -26.78 1.57
C ALA A 13 -18.26 -25.83 0.91
N LEU A 14 -18.76 -24.77 0.28
CA LEU A 14 -17.90 -23.65 -0.11
C LEU A 14 -17.42 -22.97 1.19
N SER A 15 -16.18 -23.22 1.55
CA SER A 15 -15.48 -22.43 2.55
C SER A 15 -15.21 -21.05 1.95
N ALA A 16 -16.09 -20.08 2.26
CA ALA A 16 -15.80 -18.67 2.04
C ALA A 16 -14.62 -18.30 2.95
N SER A 17 -13.45 -18.13 2.35
CA SER A 17 -12.33 -17.48 3.05
C SER A 17 -12.79 -16.09 3.49
N PRO A 18 -12.60 -15.68 4.75
CA PRO A 18 -12.89 -14.31 5.14
C PRO A 18 -12.02 -13.37 4.31
N ALA A 19 -12.63 -12.57 3.45
CA ALA A 19 -11.99 -11.41 2.87
C ALA A 19 -11.68 -10.49 4.06
N PHE A 20 -10.40 -10.40 4.44
CA PHE A 20 -9.98 -9.44 5.46
C PHE A 20 -10.32 -8.05 4.92
N ALA A 21 -11.26 -7.37 5.57
CA ALA A 21 -11.54 -5.98 5.31
C ALA A 21 -10.27 -5.18 5.65
N VAL A 22 -9.56 -4.69 4.62
CA VAL A 22 -8.34 -3.90 4.70
C VAL A 22 -8.55 -2.60 5.50
N ASN A 23 -9.78 -2.25 5.84
CA ASN A 23 -10.19 -0.95 6.38
C ASN A 23 -10.35 -0.87 7.90
N ASP A 24 -9.96 -1.87 8.67
CA ASP A 24 -10.15 -1.82 10.13
C ASP A 24 -8.82 -1.56 10.87
N ILE A 25 -8.26 -0.36 10.63
CA ILE A 25 -7.14 0.15 11.42
C ILE A 25 -7.67 0.94 12.61
N ASP A 26 -7.07 0.75 13.77
CA ASP A 26 -7.36 1.56 14.96
C ASP A 26 -6.73 2.96 14.80
N LYS A 27 -7.56 3.90 14.31
CA LYS A 27 -7.13 5.28 14.06
C LYS A 27 -6.71 6.01 15.33
N ASP A 28 -7.33 5.70 16.47
CA ASP A 28 -6.99 6.34 17.73
C ASP A 28 -5.67 5.80 18.27
N TYR A 29 -5.41 4.51 18.10
CA TYR A 29 -4.10 3.94 18.37
C TYR A 29 -3.01 4.60 17.52
N ILE A 30 -3.20 4.74 16.21
CA ILE A 30 -2.22 5.39 15.33
C ILE A 30 -1.95 6.84 15.78
N ARG A 31 -2.97 7.62 16.09
CA ARG A 31 -2.80 8.99 16.61
C ARG A 31 -1.99 9.02 17.89
N SER A 32 -2.22 8.06 18.78
CA SER A 32 -1.54 7.98 20.08
C SER A 32 -0.03 7.71 19.98
N LEU A 33 0.45 7.20 18.84
CA LEU A 33 1.87 6.94 18.59
C LEU A 33 2.68 8.20 18.27
N ALA A 34 2.03 9.32 17.96
CA ALA A 34 2.70 10.54 17.55
C ALA A 34 3.62 11.09 18.66
N ALA A 35 4.86 11.41 18.30
CA ALA A 35 5.86 11.97 19.22
C ALA A 35 6.36 13.34 18.74
N PRO A 36 6.58 14.32 19.62
CA PRO A 36 7.08 15.64 19.23
C PRO A 36 8.45 15.57 18.52
N GLY A 37 8.57 16.28 17.41
CA GLY A 37 9.84 16.45 16.69
C GLY A 37 10.36 15.18 15.98
N LYS A 38 9.53 14.15 15.84
CA LYS A 38 9.91 12.90 15.18
C LYS A 38 8.76 12.36 14.34
N THR A 39 9.09 11.62 13.30
CA THR A 39 8.18 10.70 12.64
C THR A 39 8.34 9.33 13.29
N VAL A 40 7.27 8.81 13.87
CA VAL A 40 7.23 7.44 14.42
C VAL A 40 6.79 6.48 13.33
N LEU A 41 7.48 5.36 13.18
CA LEU A 41 7.08 4.28 12.30
C LEU A 41 6.82 3.04 13.15
N VAL A 42 5.67 2.39 12.93
CA VAL A 42 5.33 1.12 13.55
C VAL A 42 4.97 0.12 12.47
N ILE A 43 5.56 -1.07 12.52
CA ILE A 43 5.13 -2.21 11.72
C ILE A 43 4.40 -3.18 12.65
N GLU A 44 3.15 -3.44 12.33
CA GLU A 44 2.33 -4.46 12.97
C GLU A 44 2.37 -5.73 12.14
N TYR A 45 2.91 -6.80 12.72
CA TYR A 45 2.95 -8.11 12.09
C TYR A 45 1.76 -8.94 12.56
N TYR A 46 1.03 -9.54 11.62
CA TYR A 46 -0.13 -10.36 11.90
C TYR A 46 0.01 -11.78 11.31
N ASP A 47 -0.60 -12.73 11.96
CA ASP A 47 -0.62 -14.13 11.54
C ASP A 47 -1.72 -14.41 10.50
N GLY A 48 -1.82 -15.66 10.05
CA GLY A 48 -2.82 -16.09 9.08
C GLY A 48 -4.28 -15.98 9.57
N ASP A 49 -4.51 -15.84 10.88
CA ASP A 49 -5.83 -15.62 11.49
C ASP A 49 -6.14 -14.14 11.66
N GLY A 50 -5.24 -13.24 11.24
CA GLY A 50 -5.38 -11.79 11.37
C GLY A 50 -5.09 -11.26 12.79
N LYS A 51 -4.50 -12.06 13.66
CA LYS A 51 -4.10 -11.63 15.01
C LYS A 51 -2.74 -10.98 14.97
N VAL A 52 -2.58 -9.89 15.73
CA VAL A 52 -1.31 -9.22 15.90
C VAL A 52 -0.35 -10.12 16.66
N ALA A 53 0.74 -10.54 16.00
CA ALA A 53 1.79 -11.35 16.57
C ALA A 53 2.87 -10.49 17.25
N GLU A 54 3.25 -9.37 16.60
CA GLU A 54 4.29 -8.46 17.10
C GLU A 54 4.08 -7.05 16.55
N ARG A 55 4.66 -6.05 17.23
CA ARG A 55 4.83 -4.68 16.75
C ARG A 55 6.28 -4.26 16.92
N LYS A 56 6.89 -3.75 15.85
CA LYS A 56 8.22 -3.12 15.89
C LYS A 56 8.08 -1.63 15.67
N GLY A 57 8.69 -0.83 16.54
CA GLY A 57 8.64 0.63 16.50
C GLY A 57 10.00 1.24 16.18
N TYR A 58 9.97 2.28 15.34
CA TYR A 58 11.12 3.09 14.94
C TYR A 58 10.77 4.57 15.11
N ALA A 59 11.77 5.43 15.25
CA ALA A 59 11.53 6.87 15.32
C ALA A 59 12.71 7.63 14.68
N SER A 60 12.39 8.55 13.78
CA SER A 60 13.38 9.36 13.07
C SER A 60 13.07 10.86 13.20
N ALA A 61 14.07 11.65 13.57
CA ALA A 61 13.95 13.12 13.58
C ALA A 61 14.01 13.71 12.16
N SER A 62 14.64 13.01 11.20
CA SER A 62 14.76 13.42 9.81
C SER A 62 13.67 12.83 8.90
N GLY A 63 12.75 12.02 9.46
CA GLY A 63 11.78 11.24 8.67
C GLY A 63 12.41 10.02 8.01
N TYR A 64 11.71 9.49 7.00
CA TYR A 64 12.11 8.33 6.22
C TYR A 64 12.26 8.71 4.74
N SER A 65 13.00 7.91 3.96
CA SER A 65 13.31 8.24 2.56
C SER A 65 12.90 7.14 1.60
N ALA A 66 12.28 7.53 0.47
CA ALA A 66 12.05 6.64 -0.65
C ALA A 66 13.39 6.22 -1.28
N VAL A 67 13.57 4.92 -1.50
CA VAL A 67 14.77 4.35 -2.14
C VAL A 67 14.46 3.76 -3.52
N SER A 68 13.19 3.56 -3.82
CA SER A 68 12.66 3.17 -5.12
C SER A 68 11.24 3.75 -5.31
N PRO A 69 10.58 3.52 -6.45
CA PRO A 69 9.16 3.90 -6.64
C PRO A 69 8.20 3.34 -5.59
N THR A 70 8.51 2.17 -5.04
CA THR A 70 7.63 1.42 -4.14
C THR A 70 8.28 1.07 -2.80
N ASP A 71 9.56 1.45 -2.59
CA ASP A 71 10.27 1.10 -1.36
C ASP A 71 10.74 2.34 -0.61
N PHE A 72 10.68 2.26 0.71
CA PHE A 72 11.30 3.27 1.58
C PHE A 72 12.10 2.61 2.71
N ARG A 73 13.16 3.32 3.12
CA ARG A 73 14.12 2.82 4.11
C ARG A 73 13.65 3.13 5.53
N ILE A 74 13.73 2.11 6.41
CA ILE A 74 13.45 2.24 7.83
C ILE A 74 14.76 2.44 8.61
N ASP A 75 15.74 1.57 8.37
CA ASP A 75 17.08 1.59 8.96
C ASP A 75 18.13 1.11 7.94
N ASP A 76 19.37 0.90 8.38
CA ASP A 76 20.46 0.53 7.47
C ASP A 76 20.25 -0.83 6.77
N ASN A 77 19.43 -1.71 7.32
CA ASN A 77 19.25 -3.09 6.87
C ASN A 77 17.83 -3.41 6.40
N THR A 78 16.88 -2.50 6.61
CA THR A 78 15.46 -2.79 6.42
C THR A 78 14.79 -1.74 5.54
N THR A 79 14.08 -2.20 4.53
CA THR A 79 13.16 -1.41 3.71
C THR A 79 11.74 -1.97 3.81
N VAL A 80 10.76 -1.12 3.61
CA VAL A 80 9.35 -1.52 3.39
C VAL A 80 9.04 -1.38 1.92
N HIS A 81 8.42 -2.40 1.36
CA HIS A 81 7.87 -2.45 0.02
C HIS A 81 6.35 -2.30 0.04
N LEU A 82 5.82 -1.36 -0.76
CA LEU A 82 4.37 -1.19 -0.96
C LEU A 82 3.87 -2.30 -1.88
N TYR A 83 3.33 -3.35 -1.27
CA TYR A 83 3.02 -4.61 -1.94
C TYR A 83 2.03 -4.45 -3.10
N GLY A 84 2.37 -5.08 -4.22
CA GLY A 84 1.48 -5.24 -5.36
C GLY A 84 1.29 -4.00 -6.22
N LEU A 85 2.18 -3.00 -6.12
CA LEU A 85 2.20 -1.79 -6.91
C LEU A 85 3.45 -1.71 -7.79
N GLU A 86 3.35 -0.99 -8.91
CA GLU A 86 4.45 -0.72 -9.81
C GLU A 86 4.30 0.64 -10.53
N PRO A 87 5.40 1.29 -10.95
CA PRO A 87 5.32 2.46 -11.84
C PRO A 87 4.94 2.05 -13.26
N CYS A 88 4.54 3.01 -14.10
CA CYS A 88 4.43 2.78 -15.53
C CYS A 88 5.79 2.43 -16.16
N GLN A 89 5.78 1.99 -17.41
CA GLN A 89 6.99 1.63 -18.14
C GLN A 89 7.54 2.82 -18.95
N GLY A 90 8.85 3.06 -18.85
CA GLY A 90 9.56 4.06 -19.66
C GLY A 90 9.40 5.50 -19.19
N GLU A 91 9.28 6.42 -20.17
CA GLU A 91 9.21 7.88 -19.94
C GLU A 91 7.78 8.39 -20.00
N MET A 92 7.49 9.38 -19.18
CA MET A 92 6.21 10.08 -19.14
C MET A 92 6.38 11.61 -19.16
N VAL A 93 5.33 12.31 -19.56
CA VAL A 93 5.22 13.77 -19.47
C VAL A 93 3.88 14.14 -18.85
N ASN A 94 3.93 14.86 -17.74
CA ASN A 94 2.74 15.46 -17.12
C ASN A 94 2.93 16.99 -17.06
N ARG A 95 2.30 17.70 -17.98
CA ARG A 95 2.42 19.18 -18.08
C ARG A 95 1.74 19.91 -16.94
N SER A 96 0.75 19.29 -16.29
CA SER A 96 0.04 19.91 -15.17
C SER A 96 0.89 19.98 -13.93
N GLU A 97 1.84 19.02 -13.77
CA GLU A 97 2.75 18.93 -12.65
C GLU A 97 4.19 19.34 -13.02
N ASP A 98 4.38 19.88 -14.25
CA ASP A 98 5.70 20.26 -14.79
C ASP A 98 6.75 19.16 -14.70
N PHE A 99 6.33 17.92 -14.99
CA PHE A 99 7.20 16.75 -14.94
C PHE A 99 7.44 16.16 -16.35
N ALA A 100 8.71 15.88 -16.63
CA ALA A 100 9.13 15.07 -17.79
C ALA A 100 10.33 14.21 -17.37
N GLY A 101 10.18 12.88 -17.45
CA GLY A 101 11.21 11.95 -17.03
C GLY A 101 10.71 10.52 -16.94
N SER A 102 11.45 9.65 -16.26
CA SER A 102 11.05 8.26 -16.13
C SER A 102 9.82 8.11 -15.22
N CYS A 103 8.98 7.11 -15.52
CA CYS A 103 7.86 6.74 -14.66
C CYS A 103 8.33 6.39 -13.23
N ALA A 104 9.48 5.75 -13.12
CA ALA A 104 10.07 5.39 -11.83
C ALA A 104 10.45 6.62 -11.01
N ASP A 105 11.08 7.63 -11.63
CA ASP A 105 11.46 8.87 -10.94
C ASP A 105 10.22 9.63 -10.48
N PHE A 106 9.16 9.71 -11.29
CA PHE A 106 7.91 10.33 -10.92
C PHE A 106 7.31 9.66 -9.67
N ALA A 107 7.16 8.34 -9.71
CA ALA A 107 6.58 7.58 -8.60
C ALA A 107 7.42 7.71 -7.32
N GLN A 108 8.75 7.63 -7.43
CA GLN A 108 9.64 7.80 -6.28
C GLN A 108 9.56 9.20 -5.67
N GLN A 109 9.41 10.25 -6.49
CA GLN A 109 9.19 11.62 -5.99
C GLN A 109 7.87 11.72 -5.22
N GLN A 110 6.78 11.14 -5.74
CA GLN A 110 5.49 11.15 -5.04
C GLN A 110 5.55 10.42 -3.70
N LEU A 111 6.17 9.23 -3.65
CA LEU A 111 6.41 8.52 -2.40
C LEU A 111 7.28 9.35 -1.43
N ALA A 112 8.34 10.00 -1.93
CA ALA A 112 9.19 10.86 -1.11
C ALA A 112 8.42 12.03 -0.48
N PHE A 113 7.48 12.66 -1.21
CA PHE A 113 6.60 13.69 -0.65
C PHE A 113 5.72 13.15 0.48
N MET A 114 5.14 11.98 0.33
CA MET A 114 4.31 11.37 1.36
C MET A 114 5.10 11.05 2.63
N LEU A 115 6.38 10.72 2.50
CA LEU A 115 7.27 10.40 3.63
C LEU A 115 7.81 11.63 4.38
N GLN A 116 7.70 12.85 3.82
CA GLN A 116 8.28 14.06 4.42
C GLN A 116 7.58 14.53 5.70
N SER A 117 6.27 14.36 5.81
CA SER A 117 5.48 15.11 6.80
C SER A 117 4.56 14.27 7.72
N PRO A 118 4.48 12.94 7.65
CA PRO A 118 3.62 12.20 8.58
C PRO A 118 4.16 12.29 10.01
N LYS A 119 3.27 12.38 10.98
CA LYS A 119 3.61 12.24 12.40
C LYS A 119 3.86 10.78 12.76
N VAL A 120 3.07 9.88 12.13
CA VAL A 120 3.18 8.43 12.27
C VAL A 120 3.09 7.79 10.89
N ILE A 121 3.94 6.81 10.63
CA ILE A 121 3.77 5.82 9.56
C ILE A 121 3.42 4.50 10.24
N PHE A 122 2.25 3.95 9.93
CA PHE A 122 1.78 2.69 10.48
C PHE A 122 1.65 1.68 9.35
N CYS A 123 2.45 0.62 9.39
CA CYS A 123 2.45 -0.42 8.37
C CYS A 123 1.94 -1.73 8.93
N ARG A 124 1.26 -2.51 8.11
CA ARG A 124 0.80 -3.86 8.41
C ARG A 124 1.45 -4.85 7.45
N ALA A 125 2.11 -5.84 8.00
CA ALA A 125 2.80 -6.90 7.27
C ALA A 125 2.42 -8.28 7.81
N PHE A 126 2.58 -9.32 7.01
CA PHE A 126 2.47 -10.68 7.53
C PHE A 126 3.68 -11.01 8.43
N VAL A 127 3.47 -11.88 9.40
CA VAL A 127 4.54 -12.34 10.31
C VAL A 127 5.71 -12.98 9.56
N SER A 128 5.51 -13.51 8.35
CA SER A 128 6.56 -14.02 7.47
C SER A 128 7.57 -12.97 7.05
N GLU A 129 7.16 -11.69 6.99
CA GLU A 129 8.00 -10.55 6.57
C GLU A 129 8.95 -10.08 7.67
N GLN A 130 8.72 -10.47 8.91
CA GLN A 130 9.36 -9.92 10.12
C GLN A 130 10.90 -9.89 10.11
N ASN A 131 11.54 -10.79 9.37
CA ASN A 131 13.00 -10.90 9.27
C ASN A 131 13.52 -10.66 7.84
N ALA A 132 12.65 -10.26 6.91
CA ALA A 132 13.06 -9.89 5.57
C ALA A 132 13.76 -8.52 5.59
N SER A 133 14.78 -8.35 4.76
CA SER A 133 15.45 -7.06 4.56
C SER A 133 14.58 -6.09 3.75
N ASN A 134 13.72 -6.63 2.88
CA ASN A 134 12.67 -5.88 2.19
C ASN A 134 11.32 -6.52 2.57
N GLN A 135 10.45 -5.77 3.24
CA GLN A 135 9.24 -6.27 3.88
C GLN A 135 8.01 -5.78 3.14
N ASP A 136 7.25 -6.70 2.58
CA ASP A 136 5.95 -6.41 1.97
C ASP A 136 4.95 -5.94 3.02
N ALA A 137 4.42 -4.73 2.85
CA ALA A 137 3.45 -4.16 3.78
C ALA A 137 2.43 -3.26 3.11
N THR A 138 1.33 -3.01 3.80
CA THR A 138 0.37 -1.93 3.54
C THR A 138 0.57 -0.84 4.56
N CYS A 139 0.76 0.42 4.13
CA CYS A 139 1.16 1.51 4.99
C CYS A 139 0.16 2.66 5.03
N TYR A 140 0.06 3.30 6.19
CA TYR A 140 -0.81 4.45 6.47
C TYR A 140 0.03 5.58 7.05
N GLY A 141 -0.20 6.80 6.56
CA GLY A 141 0.39 8.02 7.11
C GLY A 141 -0.60 8.80 7.94
N TYR A 142 -0.26 9.12 9.19
CA TYR A 142 -0.99 10.08 10.00
C TYR A 142 -0.39 11.47 9.84
N TYR A 143 -1.21 12.40 9.35
CA TYR A 143 -0.83 13.79 9.13
C TYR A 143 -1.65 14.69 10.04
N ASN A 144 -0.98 15.66 10.66
CA ASN A 144 -1.60 16.68 11.48
C ASN A 144 -0.95 18.02 11.16
N TYR A 145 -1.64 18.82 10.37
CA TYR A 145 -1.19 20.16 9.99
C TYR A 145 -1.90 21.20 10.85
N PRO A 146 -1.19 22.22 11.36
CA PRO A 146 -1.79 23.32 12.09
C PRO A 146 -2.94 23.98 11.33
N GLY A 147 -4.12 24.05 11.92
CA GLY A 147 -5.29 24.69 11.34
C GLY A 147 -6.09 23.84 10.34
N SER A 148 -5.71 22.56 10.15
CA SER A 148 -6.49 21.61 9.35
C SER A 148 -6.96 20.43 10.20
N LEU A 149 -7.91 19.65 9.64
CA LEU A 149 -8.27 18.36 10.22
C LEU A 149 -7.10 17.39 10.05
N ASP A 150 -6.89 16.52 11.05
CA ASP A 150 -5.94 15.44 10.95
C ASP A 150 -6.49 14.32 10.04
N THR A 151 -5.61 13.70 9.26
CA THR A 151 -5.96 12.62 8.35
C THR A 151 -5.09 11.39 8.59
N ILE A 152 -5.65 10.20 8.30
CA ILE A 152 -4.91 8.95 8.21
C ILE A 152 -5.23 8.37 6.83
N ASP A 153 -4.23 8.37 5.97
CA ASP A 153 -4.37 8.01 4.56
C ASP A 153 -3.49 6.79 4.23
N MET A 154 -4.02 5.85 3.45
CA MET A 154 -3.26 4.71 2.96
C MET A 154 -2.32 5.19 1.85
N PHE A 155 -1.04 4.86 1.92
CA PHE A 155 -0.03 5.27 0.94
C PHE A 155 -0.33 4.73 -0.45
N GLU A 156 -0.67 3.45 -0.53
CA GLU A 156 -0.98 2.78 -1.80
C GLU A 156 -2.19 3.41 -2.48
N GLU A 157 -3.26 3.68 -1.74
CA GLU A 157 -4.47 4.32 -2.28
C GLU A 157 -4.18 5.74 -2.80
N GLN A 158 -3.39 6.52 -2.05
CA GLN A 158 -2.99 7.86 -2.45
C GLN A 158 -2.13 7.84 -3.72
N LEU A 159 -1.10 6.98 -3.78
CA LEU A 159 -0.21 6.89 -4.93
C LEU A 159 -0.93 6.43 -6.20
N LEU A 160 -1.90 5.53 -6.07
CA LEU A 160 -2.76 5.11 -7.18
C LEU A 160 -3.70 6.24 -7.63
N SER A 161 -4.37 6.91 -6.69
CA SER A 161 -5.33 8.00 -6.99
C SER A 161 -4.63 9.22 -7.61
N LEU A 162 -3.39 9.50 -7.22
CA LEU A 162 -2.53 10.52 -7.83
C LEU A 162 -1.94 10.09 -9.19
N GLY A 163 -2.13 8.83 -9.59
CA GLY A 163 -1.55 8.28 -10.81
C GLY A 163 -0.02 8.19 -10.76
N ALA A 164 0.55 8.02 -9.57
CA ALA A 164 1.99 7.82 -9.41
C ALA A 164 2.39 6.35 -9.64
N LEU A 165 1.52 5.43 -9.22
CA LEU A 165 1.68 4.00 -9.39
C LEU A 165 0.44 3.40 -10.05
N ARG A 166 0.56 2.15 -10.46
CA ARG A 166 -0.52 1.28 -10.91
C ARG A 166 -0.47 -0.05 -10.15
N ILE A 167 -1.56 -0.79 -10.17
CA ILE A 167 -1.62 -2.11 -9.58
C ILE A 167 -0.84 -3.09 -10.46
N ALA A 168 0.11 -3.82 -9.88
CA ALA A 168 0.83 -4.89 -10.56
C ALA A 168 -0.12 -6.05 -10.88
N SER A 169 0.16 -6.76 -11.97
CA SER A 169 -0.64 -7.91 -12.41
C SER A 169 0.01 -9.22 -11.98
N LYS A 170 -0.84 -10.18 -11.60
CA LYS A 170 -0.45 -11.59 -11.42
C LYS A 170 -0.16 -12.24 -12.78
N PRO A 171 0.48 -13.43 -12.82
CA PRO A 171 0.74 -14.15 -14.08
C PRO A 171 -0.51 -14.47 -14.90
N ASP A 172 -1.68 -14.56 -14.28
CA ASP A 172 -2.98 -14.79 -14.93
C ASP A 172 -3.65 -13.49 -15.43
N GLY A 173 -2.99 -12.34 -15.26
CA GLY A 173 -3.48 -11.02 -15.63
C GLY A 173 -4.43 -10.38 -14.62
N SER A 174 -4.77 -11.05 -13.52
CA SER A 174 -5.58 -10.45 -12.46
C SER A 174 -4.77 -9.45 -11.61
N PRO A 175 -5.41 -8.42 -11.03
CA PRO A 175 -4.70 -7.45 -10.19
C PRO A 175 -4.15 -8.10 -8.92
N MET A 176 -2.92 -7.72 -8.51
CA MET A 176 -2.35 -8.15 -7.24
C MET A 176 -3.11 -7.56 -6.04
N ARG A 177 -3.65 -6.34 -6.19
CA ARG A 177 -4.41 -5.60 -5.16
C ARG A 177 -5.83 -5.30 -5.67
N PRO A 178 -6.73 -6.29 -5.66
CA PRO A 178 -8.11 -6.10 -6.11
C PRO A 178 -8.90 -5.12 -5.22
N ASP A 179 -8.47 -4.91 -3.98
CA ASP A 179 -8.99 -3.96 -3.01
C ASP A 179 -8.73 -2.49 -3.39
N LEU A 180 -7.76 -2.22 -4.27
CA LEU A 180 -7.33 -0.87 -4.66
C LEU A 180 -7.77 -0.46 -6.09
N VAL A 181 -8.56 -1.27 -6.77
CA VAL A 181 -8.98 -1.02 -8.16
C VAL A 181 -9.73 0.31 -8.31
N ASP A 182 -10.55 0.69 -7.33
CA ASP A 182 -11.27 1.97 -7.38
C ASP A 182 -10.32 3.17 -7.24
N ALA A 183 -9.28 3.08 -6.42
CA ALA A 183 -8.26 4.12 -6.31
C ALA A 183 -7.48 4.28 -7.62
N GLU A 184 -7.06 3.18 -8.25
CA GLU A 184 -6.40 3.22 -9.56
C GLU A 184 -7.31 3.83 -10.63
N LYS A 185 -8.60 3.53 -10.61
CA LYS A 185 -9.58 4.11 -11.54
C LYS A 185 -9.67 5.64 -11.41
N ILE A 186 -9.53 6.17 -10.19
CA ILE A 186 -9.47 7.63 -9.97
C ILE A 186 -8.23 8.19 -10.67
N GLY A 187 -7.05 7.61 -10.44
CA GLY A 187 -5.80 8.02 -11.10
C GLY A 187 -5.90 8.00 -12.63
N LYS A 188 -6.50 6.94 -13.19
CA LYS A 188 -6.76 6.80 -14.64
C LYS A 188 -7.64 7.91 -15.23
N GLY A 189 -8.29 8.72 -14.40
CA GLY A 189 -9.01 9.93 -14.77
C GLY A 189 -8.16 11.09 -15.32
N SER A 190 -6.87 10.86 -15.57
CA SER A 190 -5.87 11.78 -16.15
C SER A 190 -4.97 12.46 -15.12
N PHE A 191 -4.75 11.83 -13.97
CA PHE A 191 -3.76 12.27 -12.98
C PHE A 191 -2.40 11.60 -13.20
N GLY A 192 -1.34 12.24 -12.73
CA GLY A 192 0.02 11.71 -12.74
C GLY A 192 0.46 11.17 -14.10
N MET A 193 0.91 9.91 -14.14
CA MET A 193 1.34 9.22 -15.37
C MET A 193 0.22 9.10 -16.40
N TRP A 194 -1.05 9.03 -15.99
CA TRP A 194 -2.21 8.90 -16.91
C TRP A 194 -2.54 10.19 -17.66
N ALA A 195 -1.91 11.32 -17.32
CA ALA A 195 -1.95 12.54 -18.10
C ALA A 195 -1.24 12.40 -19.46
N ASP A 196 -0.27 11.48 -19.56
CA ASP A 196 0.42 11.15 -20.80
C ASP A 196 -0.39 10.15 -21.62
N PRO A 197 -0.83 10.51 -22.85
CA PRO A 197 -1.61 9.61 -23.71
C PRO A 197 -0.89 8.30 -24.07
N ARG A 198 0.45 8.28 -24.06
CA ARG A 198 1.27 7.10 -24.35
C ARG A 198 1.19 6.04 -23.25
N ILE A 199 0.88 6.46 -22.03
CA ILE A 199 0.77 5.57 -20.88
C ILE A 199 -0.63 4.95 -20.77
N LYS A 200 -1.67 5.62 -21.26
CA LYS A 200 -3.08 5.16 -21.14
C LYS A 200 -3.34 3.76 -21.70
N GLY A 201 -2.48 3.23 -22.56
CA GLY A 201 -2.60 1.90 -23.17
C GLY A 201 -1.77 0.81 -22.49
N GLN A 202 -1.06 1.13 -21.42
CA GLN A 202 -0.22 0.17 -20.69
C GLN A 202 -0.99 -0.62 -19.62
#